data_861fcdaa0fc5cb1ac9a80698a6088c3d
#
_entry.id   861fcdaa0fc5cb1ac9a80698a6088c3d
#
_cell.length_a   1.000
_cell.length_b   1.000
_cell.length_c   1.000
_cell.angle_alpha   90.00
_cell.angle_beta   90.00
_cell.angle_gamma   90.00
#
_symmetry.space_group_name_H-M   'P 1'
#
loop_
_entity.id
_entity.type
_entity.pdbx_description
1 polymer ?
#
loop_
_entity_poly.entity_id
_entity_poly.type
_entity_poly.pdbx_seq_one_letter_code
_entity_poly.pdbx_strand_id
1 'polypeptide(L)'
;MARPKARPRPSRDERDLSPYPNEAVSQAIREFVANGNMAFICTGRTLSCIHPKLLELPWTGIVCLAGGYAEINGHAIRDLSMTPSMLQHLAPYLEQSGEVIRFEGLNGVVRMSADAPDAPGYARTLGDAVTQLQHYSVYKILMSTSLANHIAQDKALEPLLCFNELELEVTEISPRECTKRGGIQSVLDALDPHHGTVYGIGDASNDVSLMNAVDVGIAMGNAPDYLKDKADYVTDTVDHDGVVAALEHFGLI
;
A
#
# COMPACT_ATOMS: atom_id res chain seq x y z
N MET A 1 -30.82 -7.71 26.73
CA MET A 1 -29.62 -8.44 26.24
C MET A 1 -28.60 -7.40 25.78
N ALA A 2 -27.46 -7.28 26.47
CA ALA A 2 -26.41 -6.32 26.14
C ALA A 2 -25.63 -6.84 24.93
N ARG A 3 -25.38 -5.97 23.94
CA ARG A 3 -24.51 -6.27 22.79
C ARG A 3 -23.11 -6.61 23.31
N PRO A 4 -22.43 -7.67 22.80
CA PRO A 4 -21.07 -7.96 23.18
C PRO A 4 -20.17 -6.77 22.80
N LYS A 5 -19.38 -6.28 23.75
CA LYS A 5 -18.35 -5.26 23.50
C LYS A 5 -17.39 -5.80 22.48
N ALA A 6 -17.16 -5.04 21.40
CA ALA A 6 -16.12 -5.32 20.42
C ALA A 6 -14.79 -5.50 21.16
N ARG A 7 -14.05 -6.55 20.84
CA ARG A 7 -12.69 -6.74 21.35
C ARG A 7 -11.85 -5.55 20.90
N PRO A 8 -11.03 -4.95 21.78
CA PRO A 8 -10.10 -3.92 21.36
C PRO A 8 -9.19 -4.52 20.28
N ARG A 9 -9.09 -3.85 19.13
CA ARG A 9 -8.10 -4.20 18.11
C ARG A 9 -6.72 -4.05 18.76
N PRO A 10 -5.77 -4.99 18.53
CA PRO A 10 -4.42 -4.85 19.04
C PRO A 10 -3.83 -3.53 18.53
N SER A 11 -3.09 -2.84 19.37
CA SER A 11 -2.40 -1.61 19.01
C SER A 11 -1.50 -1.89 17.81
N ARG A 12 -1.53 -1.02 16.79
CA ARG A 12 -0.75 -1.12 15.52
C ARG A 12 0.78 -1.12 15.71
N ASP A 13 1.28 -1.30 16.91
CA ASP A 13 2.69 -1.11 17.28
C ASP A 13 3.58 -2.36 17.19
N GLU A 14 3.02 -3.51 16.99
CA GLU A 14 3.82 -4.72 16.80
C GLU A 14 3.75 -5.11 15.32
N ARG A 15 4.84 -4.82 14.59
CA ARG A 15 5.14 -5.31 13.24
C ARG A 15 3.89 -5.88 12.55
N ASP A 16 3.11 -4.99 11.97
CA ASP A 16 1.81 -5.30 11.37
C ASP A 16 2.03 -6.10 10.07
N LEU A 17 2.64 -7.27 10.25
CA LEU A 17 2.72 -8.25 9.19
C LEU A 17 1.29 -8.70 8.92
N SER A 18 0.79 -8.39 7.75
CA SER A 18 -0.48 -8.95 7.29
C SER A 18 -0.49 -10.45 7.52
N PRO A 19 -1.62 -11.01 7.92
CA PRO A 19 -1.79 -12.45 7.78
C PRO A 19 -1.44 -12.82 6.33
N TYR A 20 -0.75 -13.92 6.16
CA TYR A 20 -0.52 -14.49 4.84
C TYR A 20 -1.75 -15.31 4.42
N PRO A 21 -1.97 -15.55 3.13
CA PRO A 21 -3.09 -16.35 2.67
C PRO A 21 -3.03 -17.78 3.24
N ASN A 22 -4.18 -18.39 3.41
CA ASN A 22 -4.28 -19.80 3.78
C ASN A 22 -3.73 -20.71 2.67
N GLU A 23 -3.68 -22.03 2.92
CA GLU A 23 -3.10 -22.97 1.95
C GLU A 23 -3.90 -23.04 0.67
N ALA A 24 -5.23 -22.95 0.71
CA ALA A 24 -6.08 -23.02 -0.49
C ALA A 24 -5.77 -21.84 -1.44
N VAL A 25 -5.74 -20.62 -0.91
CA VAL A 25 -5.37 -19.41 -1.69
C VAL A 25 -3.92 -19.50 -2.18
N SER A 26 -3.00 -19.96 -1.33
CA SER A 26 -1.59 -20.13 -1.71
C SER A 26 -1.43 -21.11 -2.86
N GLN A 27 -2.17 -22.23 -2.83
CA GLN A 27 -2.15 -23.22 -3.91
C GLN A 27 -2.78 -22.68 -5.19
N ALA A 28 -3.90 -21.96 -5.09
CA ALA A 28 -4.55 -21.35 -6.24
C ALA A 28 -3.64 -20.33 -6.95
N ILE A 29 -2.86 -19.54 -6.20
CA ILE A 29 -1.86 -18.61 -6.79
C ILE A 29 -0.77 -19.41 -7.53
N ARG A 30 -0.28 -20.52 -6.96
CA ARG A 30 0.72 -21.37 -7.65
C ARG A 30 0.18 -21.97 -8.93
N GLU A 31 -1.07 -22.46 -8.90
CA GLU A 31 -1.74 -23.04 -10.07
C GLU A 31 -1.97 -21.97 -11.15
N PHE A 32 -2.47 -20.80 -10.77
CA PHE A 32 -2.64 -19.66 -11.67
C PHE A 32 -1.34 -19.32 -12.42
N VAL A 33 -0.22 -19.27 -11.72
CA VAL A 33 1.08 -19.00 -12.34
C VAL A 33 1.57 -20.20 -13.18
N ALA A 34 1.34 -21.43 -12.71
CA ALA A 34 1.71 -22.63 -13.46
C ALA A 34 0.93 -22.76 -14.79
N ASN A 35 -0.28 -22.20 -14.85
CA ASN A 35 -1.08 -22.10 -16.09
C ASN A 35 -0.57 -21.02 -17.06
N GLY A 36 0.55 -20.36 -16.74
CA GLY A 36 1.20 -19.36 -17.61
C GLY A 36 0.73 -17.91 -17.35
N ASN A 37 -0.05 -17.68 -16.31
CA ASN A 37 -0.52 -16.35 -15.96
C ASN A 37 0.51 -15.58 -15.10
N MET A 38 0.41 -14.27 -15.09
CA MET A 38 1.26 -13.38 -14.29
C MET A 38 0.51 -12.90 -13.04
N ALA A 39 1.07 -13.14 -11.86
CA ALA A 39 0.51 -12.73 -10.59
C ALA A 39 1.30 -11.57 -9.96
N PHE A 40 0.59 -10.56 -9.46
CA PHE A 40 1.18 -9.37 -8.84
C PHE A 40 0.56 -9.11 -7.48
N ILE A 41 1.40 -8.69 -6.52
CA ILE A 41 0.92 -8.06 -5.29
C ILE A 41 0.67 -6.58 -5.58
N CYS A 42 -0.51 -6.05 -5.19
CA CYS A 42 -0.81 -4.61 -5.23
C CYS A 42 -1.26 -4.13 -3.84
N THR A 43 -0.40 -3.38 -3.13
CA THR A 43 -0.64 -3.01 -1.74
C THR A 43 -0.26 -1.56 -1.42
N GLY A 44 -0.95 -0.96 -0.44
CA GLY A 44 -0.52 0.31 0.17
C GLY A 44 0.66 0.17 1.13
N ARG A 45 1.02 -1.05 1.52
CA ARG A 45 2.10 -1.32 2.50
C ARG A 45 3.47 -1.13 1.89
N THR A 46 4.46 -0.89 2.76
CA THR A 46 5.88 -1.00 2.41
C THR A 46 6.28 -2.47 2.24
N LEU A 47 7.28 -2.75 1.43
CA LEU A 47 7.77 -4.10 1.17
C LEU A 47 8.16 -4.83 2.48
N SER A 48 8.78 -4.13 3.42
CA SER A 48 9.17 -4.69 4.73
C SER A 48 7.99 -5.07 5.64
N CYS A 49 6.78 -4.57 5.35
CA CYS A 49 5.55 -4.91 6.08
C CYS A 49 4.71 -6.01 5.40
N ILE A 50 5.18 -6.56 4.30
CA ILE A 50 4.57 -7.75 3.68
C ILE A 50 5.10 -9.00 4.40
N HIS A 51 4.18 -9.91 4.75
CA HIS A 51 4.56 -11.14 5.44
C HIS A 51 5.52 -11.99 4.58
N PRO A 52 6.68 -12.48 5.12
CA PRO A 52 7.67 -13.23 4.34
C PRO A 52 7.07 -14.43 3.58
N LYS A 53 6.17 -15.19 4.20
CA LYS A 53 5.50 -16.33 3.53
C LYS A 53 4.66 -15.91 2.32
N LEU A 54 4.13 -14.68 2.29
CA LEU A 54 3.45 -14.16 1.11
C LEU A 54 4.45 -13.91 -0.02
N LEU A 55 5.63 -13.40 0.30
CA LEU A 55 6.71 -13.16 -0.66
C LEU A 55 7.34 -14.46 -1.22
N GLU A 56 7.13 -15.61 -0.57
CA GLU A 56 7.58 -16.93 -1.04
C GLU A 56 6.72 -17.49 -2.19
N LEU A 57 5.54 -16.91 -2.44
CA LEU A 57 4.68 -17.31 -3.56
C LEU A 57 5.26 -16.80 -4.90
N PRO A 58 4.94 -17.41 -6.04
CA PRO A 58 5.56 -17.15 -7.33
C PRO A 58 5.03 -15.85 -7.98
N TRP A 59 5.17 -14.72 -7.32
CA TRP A 59 4.76 -13.43 -7.87
C TRP A 59 5.65 -13.02 -9.04
N THR A 60 5.04 -12.55 -10.11
CA THR A 60 5.75 -11.94 -11.25
C THR A 60 6.29 -10.56 -10.86
N GLY A 61 5.61 -9.86 -9.97
CA GLY A 61 6.05 -8.56 -9.48
C GLY A 61 5.20 -8.02 -8.34
N ILE A 62 5.57 -6.83 -7.90
CA ILE A 62 4.95 -6.16 -6.74
C ILE A 62 4.70 -4.69 -7.08
N VAL A 63 3.51 -4.21 -6.77
CA VAL A 63 3.17 -2.78 -6.69
C VAL A 63 2.92 -2.50 -5.22
N CYS A 64 3.75 -1.67 -4.59
CA CYS A 64 3.63 -1.36 -3.16
C CYS A 64 3.69 0.15 -2.90
N LEU A 65 3.58 0.55 -1.61
CA LEU A 65 3.58 1.96 -1.20
C LEU A 65 2.53 2.79 -1.97
N ALA A 66 1.32 2.24 -2.07
CA ALA A 66 0.21 2.83 -2.81
C ALA A 66 0.52 3.12 -4.30
N GLY A 67 1.42 2.36 -4.90
CA GLY A 67 1.86 2.54 -6.29
C GLY A 67 3.05 3.47 -6.48
N GLY A 68 3.67 3.91 -5.40
CA GLY A 68 4.92 4.67 -5.44
C GLY A 68 6.11 3.84 -5.92
N TYR A 69 6.06 2.54 -5.66
CA TYR A 69 7.07 1.59 -6.14
C TYR A 69 6.42 0.42 -6.88
N ALA A 70 7.05 0.01 -7.97
CA ALA A 70 6.67 -1.21 -8.69
C ALA A 70 7.91 -1.91 -9.25
N GLU A 71 7.86 -3.25 -9.24
CA GLU A 71 8.89 -4.10 -9.81
C GLU A 71 8.30 -5.29 -10.57
N ILE A 72 9.05 -5.79 -11.55
CA ILE A 72 8.78 -7.03 -12.28
C ILE A 72 10.03 -7.90 -12.21
N ASN A 73 9.89 -9.14 -11.75
CA ASN A 73 11.00 -10.10 -11.59
C ASN A 73 12.18 -9.50 -10.81
N GLY A 74 11.92 -8.71 -9.77
CA GLY A 74 12.94 -8.05 -8.94
C GLY A 74 13.62 -6.84 -9.59
N HIS A 75 13.18 -6.40 -10.76
CA HIS A 75 13.67 -5.20 -11.41
C HIS A 75 12.68 -4.05 -11.21
N ALA A 76 13.13 -3.00 -10.55
CA ALA A 76 12.32 -1.80 -10.35
C ALA A 76 11.99 -1.13 -11.70
N ILE A 77 10.70 -0.90 -11.93
CA ILE A 77 10.17 -0.22 -13.11
C ILE A 77 9.52 1.12 -12.77
N ARG A 78 9.23 1.34 -11.48
CA ARG A 78 8.70 2.59 -10.95
C ARG A 78 9.30 2.87 -9.59
N ASP A 79 9.78 4.08 -9.37
CA ASP A 79 10.28 4.58 -8.10
C ASP A 79 9.93 6.07 -7.97
N LEU A 80 8.90 6.37 -7.19
CA LEU A 80 8.41 7.73 -6.94
C LEU A 80 8.57 8.08 -5.46
N SER A 81 9.77 7.99 -4.96
CA SER A 81 10.10 8.50 -3.63
C SER A 81 10.04 10.03 -3.58
N MET A 82 9.86 10.59 -2.39
CA MET A 82 9.93 12.02 -2.17
C MET A 82 11.31 12.56 -2.53
N THR A 83 11.35 13.62 -3.31
CA THR A 83 12.62 14.25 -3.68
C THR A 83 13.28 14.92 -2.46
N PRO A 84 14.62 15.08 -2.45
CA PRO A 84 15.30 15.85 -1.41
C PRO A 84 14.71 17.26 -1.21
N SER A 85 14.30 17.92 -2.29
CA SER A 85 13.67 19.24 -2.24
C SER A 85 12.31 19.20 -1.52
N MET A 86 11.47 18.18 -1.77
CA MET A 86 10.21 17.99 -1.05
C MET A 86 10.44 17.79 0.44
N LEU A 87 11.36 16.90 0.81
CA LEU A 87 11.69 16.61 2.20
C LEU A 87 12.27 17.84 2.91
N GLN A 88 13.14 18.59 2.24
CA GLN A 88 13.72 19.82 2.76
C GLN A 88 12.65 20.89 3.01
N HIS A 89 11.65 20.99 2.13
CA HIS A 89 10.55 21.93 2.28
C HIS A 89 9.56 21.49 3.39
N LEU A 90 9.39 20.19 3.57
CA LEU A 90 8.56 19.60 4.64
C LEU A 90 9.21 19.73 6.03
N ALA A 91 10.55 19.78 6.13
CA ALA A 91 11.28 19.72 7.38
C ALA A 91 10.78 20.72 8.45
N PRO A 92 10.54 22.01 8.18
CA PRO A 92 10.05 22.96 9.19
C PRO A 92 8.69 22.55 9.79
N TYR A 93 7.79 22.00 8.98
CA TYR A 93 6.48 21.53 9.42
C TYR A 93 6.59 20.30 10.32
N LEU A 94 7.40 19.32 9.88
CA LEU A 94 7.52 18.04 10.56
C LEU A 94 8.28 18.16 11.88
N GLU A 95 9.42 18.86 11.90
CA GLU A 95 10.28 18.99 13.08
C GLU A 95 9.70 19.91 14.15
N GLN A 96 8.87 20.89 13.78
CA GLN A 96 8.26 21.82 14.71
C GLN A 96 6.86 21.38 15.19
N SER A 97 6.33 20.30 14.65
CA SER A 97 4.97 19.84 14.97
C SER A 97 4.79 19.37 16.40
N GLY A 98 5.84 18.85 17.02
CA GLY A 98 5.77 18.18 18.33
C GLY A 98 5.06 16.83 18.31
N GLU A 99 4.71 16.31 17.12
CA GLU A 99 3.99 15.06 16.94
C GLU A 99 4.95 13.88 16.66
N VAL A 100 4.40 12.67 16.78
CA VAL A 100 5.08 11.48 16.26
C VAL A 100 4.77 11.35 14.77
N ILE A 101 5.77 11.56 13.95
CA ILE A 101 5.67 11.43 12.49
C ILE A 101 6.18 10.05 12.06
N ARG A 102 5.41 9.34 11.24
CA ARG A 102 5.81 8.05 10.70
C ARG A 102 6.23 8.18 9.25
N PHE A 103 7.46 7.81 8.95
CA PHE A 103 8.02 7.73 7.60
C PHE A 103 7.99 6.29 7.12
N GLU A 104 7.52 6.07 5.90
CA GLU A 104 7.52 4.76 5.26
C GLU A 104 8.42 4.78 4.02
N GLY A 105 9.46 3.98 4.07
CA GLY A 105 10.36 3.69 2.97
C GLY A 105 10.14 2.30 2.39
N LEU A 106 10.83 1.95 1.32
CA LEU A 106 10.68 0.64 0.68
C LEU A 106 11.00 -0.50 1.68
N ASN A 107 12.08 -0.37 2.42
CA ASN A 107 12.60 -1.43 3.27
C ASN A 107 12.45 -1.15 4.77
N GLY A 108 11.69 -0.14 5.17
CA GLY A 108 11.56 0.19 6.58
C GLY A 108 10.54 1.25 6.89
N VAL A 109 10.28 1.36 8.19
CA VAL A 109 9.43 2.38 8.80
C VAL A 109 10.23 3.05 9.90
N VAL A 110 10.25 4.38 9.93
CA VAL A 110 10.89 5.18 10.98
C VAL A 110 9.86 6.11 11.61
N ARG A 111 9.85 6.17 12.94
CA ARG A 111 9.05 7.11 13.73
C ARG A 111 9.94 8.24 14.23
N MET A 112 9.59 9.47 13.89
CA MET A 112 10.30 10.66 14.32
C MET A 112 9.51 11.40 15.39
N SER A 113 10.17 11.74 16.49
CA SER A 113 9.68 12.70 17.50
C SER A 113 10.85 13.26 18.30
N ALA A 114 10.67 14.41 18.93
CA ALA A 114 11.72 15.05 19.76
C ALA A 114 12.22 14.12 20.89
N ASP A 115 11.33 13.31 21.45
CA ASP A 115 11.59 12.38 22.55
C ASP A 115 11.84 10.93 22.08
N ALA A 116 12.12 10.73 20.78
CA ALA A 116 12.34 9.40 20.23
C ALA A 116 13.51 8.70 20.93
N PRO A 117 13.39 7.39 21.24
CA PRO A 117 14.48 6.62 21.82
C PRO A 117 15.63 6.48 20.82
N ASP A 118 16.83 6.27 21.34
CA ASP A 118 18.01 5.96 20.53
C ASP A 118 17.96 4.44 20.17
N ALA A 119 17.17 4.11 19.15
CA ALA A 119 16.92 2.76 18.72
C ALA A 119 16.60 2.70 17.21
N PRO A 120 16.88 1.58 16.52
CA PRO A 120 16.48 1.38 15.13
C PRO A 120 14.96 1.60 14.93
N GLY A 121 14.59 2.28 13.85
CA GLY A 121 13.20 2.62 13.55
C GLY A 121 12.68 3.86 14.29
N TYR A 122 13.55 4.58 15.01
CA TYR A 122 13.23 5.84 15.68
C TYR A 122 14.24 6.92 15.31
N ALA A 123 13.79 8.15 15.17
CA ALA A 123 14.62 9.30 14.82
C ALA A 123 14.19 10.54 15.61
N ARG A 124 15.10 11.48 15.82
CA ARG A 124 14.79 12.78 16.46
C ARG A 124 14.73 13.92 15.47
N THR A 125 15.31 13.73 14.31
CA THR A 125 15.32 14.72 13.22
C THR A 125 14.90 14.05 11.90
N LEU A 126 14.46 14.88 10.95
CA LEU A 126 14.19 14.40 9.59
C LEU A 126 15.44 13.80 8.94
N GLY A 127 16.61 14.40 9.17
CA GLY A 127 17.89 13.89 8.66
C GLY A 127 18.20 12.48 9.14
N ASP A 128 17.97 12.19 10.43
CA ASP A 128 18.14 10.84 10.99
C ASP A 128 17.13 9.84 10.40
N ALA A 129 15.84 10.26 10.27
CA ALA A 129 14.81 9.42 9.69
C ALA A 129 15.13 9.03 8.25
N VAL A 130 15.52 9.99 7.43
CA VAL A 130 15.93 9.78 6.02
C VAL A 130 17.17 8.90 5.92
N THR A 131 18.14 9.08 6.83
CA THR A 131 19.37 8.27 6.87
C THR A 131 19.04 6.80 7.16
N GLN A 132 18.16 6.52 8.12
CA GLN A 132 17.74 5.15 8.44
C GLN A 132 16.96 4.48 7.30
N LEU A 133 16.26 5.26 6.46
CA LEU A 133 15.55 4.77 5.27
C LEU A 133 16.46 4.69 4.02
N GLN A 134 17.78 4.61 4.19
CA GLN A 134 18.76 4.46 3.11
C GLN A 134 18.68 5.58 2.05
N HIS A 135 18.94 6.81 2.47
CA HIS A 135 19.09 7.97 1.58
C HIS A 135 17.94 8.18 0.57
N TYR A 136 16.87 8.84 1.06
CA TYR A 136 15.77 9.37 0.25
C TYR A 136 14.74 8.39 -0.29
N SER A 137 14.66 7.17 0.20
CA SER A 137 13.56 6.26 -0.13
C SER A 137 12.32 6.48 0.75
N VAL A 138 11.93 7.73 0.97
CA VAL A 138 10.67 8.07 1.66
C VAL A 138 9.57 8.16 0.63
N TYR A 139 8.57 7.30 0.73
CA TYR A 139 7.42 7.31 -0.19
C TYR A 139 6.17 7.89 0.46
N LYS A 140 6.03 7.68 1.77
CA LYS A 140 4.87 8.12 2.52
C LYS A 140 5.26 8.65 3.89
N ILE A 141 4.53 9.66 4.32
CA ILE A 141 4.65 10.20 5.67
C ILE A 141 3.23 10.24 6.27
N LEU A 142 3.07 9.68 7.47
CA LEU A 142 1.82 9.70 8.21
C LEU A 142 1.95 10.64 9.40
N MET A 143 0.93 11.46 9.59
CA MET A 143 0.85 12.50 10.64
C MET A 143 -0.60 12.74 11.04
N SER A 144 -0.85 13.65 11.98
CA SER A 144 -2.22 14.08 12.28
C SER A 144 -2.85 14.78 11.06
N THR A 145 -4.17 14.64 10.91
CA THR A 145 -4.92 15.37 9.88
C THR A 145 -4.78 16.88 10.04
N SER A 146 -4.63 17.37 11.27
CA SER A 146 -4.41 18.80 11.54
C SER A 146 -3.11 19.31 10.93
N LEU A 147 -1.99 18.58 11.11
CA LEU A 147 -0.69 18.93 10.53
C LEU A 147 -0.72 18.83 9.01
N ALA A 148 -1.33 17.77 8.47
CA ALA A 148 -1.45 17.58 7.03
C ALA A 148 -2.26 18.70 6.37
N ASN A 149 -3.35 19.16 7.01
CA ASN A 149 -4.15 20.29 6.55
C ASN A 149 -3.36 21.61 6.58
N HIS A 150 -2.47 21.79 7.54
CA HIS A 150 -1.56 22.95 7.58
C HIS A 150 -0.58 22.91 6.40
N ILE A 151 0.03 21.74 6.14
CA ILE A 151 0.95 21.55 5.00
C ILE A 151 0.22 21.75 3.66
N ALA A 152 -1.04 21.32 3.55
CA ALA A 152 -1.84 21.47 2.33
C ALA A 152 -2.14 22.95 1.96
N GLN A 153 -1.96 23.89 2.89
CA GLN A 153 -2.07 25.33 2.62
C GLN A 153 -0.80 25.91 1.94
N ASP A 154 0.32 25.19 1.99
CA ASP A 154 1.54 25.60 1.31
C ASP A 154 1.41 25.35 -0.21
N LYS A 155 1.32 26.46 -0.95
CA LYS A 155 1.14 26.43 -2.42
C LYS A 155 2.33 25.85 -3.18
N ALA A 156 3.47 25.69 -2.55
CA ALA A 156 4.63 25.04 -3.15
C ALA A 156 4.59 23.49 -2.94
N LEU A 157 3.99 23.02 -1.86
CA LEU A 157 3.87 21.59 -1.54
C LEU A 157 2.56 20.96 -2.03
N GLU A 158 1.45 21.71 -1.96
CA GLU A 158 0.12 21.23 -2.34
C GLU A 158 0.09 20.58 -3.72
N PRO A 159 0.67 21.17 -4.81
CA PRO A 159 0.65 20.57 -6.14
C PRO A 159 1.55 19.33 -6.28
N LEU A 160 2.50 19.12 -5.37
CA LEU A 160 3.47 18.03 -5.41
C LEU A 160 3.02 16.81 -4.61
N LEU A 161 2.08 16.98 -3.68
CA LEU A 161 1.68 15.97 -2.71
C LEU A 161 0.23 15.53 -2.92
N CYS A 162 -0.03 14.29 -2.55
CA CYS A 162 -1.35 13.73 -2.34
C CYS A 162 -1.58 13.61 -0.83
N PHE A 163 -2.79 13.96 -0.38
CA PHE A 163 -3.22 13.92 1.00
C PHE A 163 -4.37 12.92 1.12
N ASN A 164 -4.14 11.80 1.77
CA ASN A 164 -5.12 10.74 1.98
C ASN A 164 -5.49 10.69 3.46
N GLU A 165 -6.67 11.17 3.80
CA GLU A 165 -7.20 11.03 5.15
C GLU A 165 -7.55 9.56 5.42
N LEU A 166 -7.05 9.04 6.52
CA LEU A 166 -7.27 7.70 7.01
C LEU A 166 -8.21 7.75 8.23
N GLU A 167 -8.50 6.61 8.82
CA GLU A 167 -9.23 6.55 10.08
C GLU A 167 -8.42 7.19 11.23
N LEU A 168 -9.10 7.60 12.31
CA LEU A 168 -8.49 8.11 13.54
C LEU A 168 -7.71 9.44 13.39
N GLU A 169 -8.18 10.34 12.53
CA GLU A 169 -7.57 11.67 12.32
C GLU A 169 -6.09 11.59 11.89
N VAL A 170 -5.74 10.55 11.17
CA VAL A 170 -4.42 10.36 10.56
C VAL A 170 -4.51 10.63 9.07
N THR A 171 -3.58 11.40 8.54
CA THR A 171 -3.41 11.62 7.11
C THR A 171 -2.07 11.09 6.64
N GLU A 172 -2.11 10.36 5.54
CA GLU A 172 -0.95 9.93 4.78
C GLU A 172 -0.67 10.97 3.69
N ILE A 173 0.55 11.45 3.61
CA ILE A 173 1.03 12.25 2.47
C ILE A 173 2.04 11.45 1.66
N SER A 174 1.97 11.60 0.34
CA SER A 174 2.86 10.95 -0.63
C SER A 174 3.06 11.85 -1.84
N PRO A 175 4.06 11.62 -2.71
CA PRO A 175 4.09 12.29 -4.01
C PRO A 175 2.78 12.12 -4.77
N ARG A 176 2.31 13.16 -5.46
CA ARG A 176 0.98 13.22 -6.10
C ARG A 176 0.69 12.04 -7.03
N GLU A 177 1.70 11.55 -7.70
CA GLU A 177 1.57 10.45 -8.67
C GLU A 177 1.59 9.04 -8.02
N CYS A 178 1.77 8.95 -6.69
CA CYS A 178 1.72 7.69 -5.96
C CYS A 178 0.27 7.23 -5.82
N THR A 179 -0.21 6.50 -6.79
CA THR A 179 -1.55 5.88 -6.80
C THR A 179 -1.45 4.43 -7.26
N LYS A 180 -2.31 3.54 -6.74
CA LYS A 180 -2.35 2.14 -7.21
C LYS A 180 -2.52 2.08 -8.73
N ARG A 181 -3.41 2.92 -9.29
CA ARG A 181 -3.59 3.03 -10.74
C ARG A 181 -2.28 3.35 -11.46
N GLY A 182 -1.51 4.34 -10.99
CA GLY A 182 -0.22 4.71 -11.58
C GLY A 182 0.81 3.57 -11.51
N GLY A 183 0.84 2.84 -10.38
CA GLY A 183 1.70 1.68 -10.23
C GLY A 183 1.32 0.54 -11.19
N ILE A 184 0.03 0.21 -11.30
CA ILE A 184 -0.49 -0.79 -12.23
C ILE A 184 -0.19 -0.39 -13.68
N GLN A 185 -0.46 0.87 -14.05
CA GLN A 185 -0.17 1.35 -15.41
C GLN A 185 1.31 1.19 -15.76
N SER A 186 2.23 1.49 -14.82
CA SER A 186 3.66 1.29 -15.06
C SER A 186 4.02 -0.19 -15.28
N VAL A 187 3.32 -1.12 -14.61
CA VAL A 187 3.46 -2.57 -14.87
C VAL A 187 2.97 -2.89 -16.28
N LEU A 188 1.76 -2.46 -16.63
CA LEU A 188 1.17 -2.74 -17.95
C LEU A 188 2.01 -2.15 -19.10
N ASP A 189 2.53 -0.94 -18.94
CA ASP A 189 3.41 -0.30 -19.92
C ASP A 189 4.75 -1.04 -20.12
N ALA A 190 5.21 -1.76 -19.07
CA ALA A 190 6.44 -2.53 -19.12
C ALA A 190 6.25 -3.97 -19.61
N LEU A 191 5.02 -4.46 -19.67
CA LEU A 191 4.69 -5.79 -20.21
C LEU A 191 4.48 -5.71 -21.72
N ASP A 192 4.46 -6.90 -22.35
CA ASP A 192 4.07 -7.02 -23.77
C ASP A 192 2.64 -6.48 -23.96
N PRO A 193 2.36 -5.67 -25.01
CA PRO A 193 1.00 -5.17 -25.30
C PRO A 193 -0.07 -6.26 -25.44
N HIS A 194 0.32 -7.53 -25.60
CA HIS A 194 -0.56 -8.69 -25.72
C HIS A 194 -0.63 -9.51 -24.43
N HIS A 195 -0.45 -8.88 -23.26
CA HIS A 195 -0.42 -9.55 -21.94
C HIS A 195 -1.74 -10.25 -21.54
N GLY A 196 -2.80 -10.16 -22.33
CA GLY A 196 -4.10 -10.76 -22.01
C GLY A 196 -4.95 -9.88 -21.09
N THR A 197 -6.03 -10.47 -20.54
CA THR A 197 -6.98 -9.80 -19.65
C THR A 197 -6.36 -9.54 -18.28
N VAL A 198 -6.53 -8.33 -17.79
CA VAL A 198 -6.05 -7.88 -16.48
C VAL A 198 -7.17 -7.96 -15.44
N TYR A 199 -7.00 -8.80 -14.45
CA TYR A 199 -7.93 -8.93 -13.32
C TYR A 199 -7.38 -8.23 -12.08
N GLY A 200 -8.24 -7.55 -11.34
CA GLY A 200 -7.85 -6.93 -10.07
C GLY A 200 -8.79 -7.34 -8.95
N ILE A 201 -8.27 -7.94 -7.88
CA ILE A 201 -9.05 -8.34 -6.70
C ILE A 201 -8.75 -7.39 -5.55
N GLY A 202 -9.80 -6.84 -4.91
CA GLY A 202 -9.65 -5.88 -3.82
C GLY A 202 -10.76 -5.94 -2.78
N ASP A 203 -10.52 -5.35 -1.58
CA ASP A 203 -11.46 -5.39 -0.47
C ASP A 203 -11.60 -4.07 0.30
N ALA A 204 -10.80 -3.05 -0.03
CA ALA A 204 -10.71 -1.81 0.75
C ALA A 204 -10.91 -0.54 -0.10
N SER A 205 -11.04 0.60 0.58
CA SER A 205 -11.27 1.89 -0.08
C SER A 205 -10.19 2.29 -1.09
N ASN A 206 -8.94 1.92 -0.80
CA ASN A 206 -7.80 2.21 -1.69
C ASN A 206 -7.80 1.33 -2.95
N ASP A 207 -8.69 0.31 -3.05
CA ASP A 207 -8.85 -0.55 -4.23
C ASP A 207 -9.82 0.02 -5.28
N VAL A 208 -10.51 1.12 -4.99
CA VAL A 208 -11.31 1.82 -6.01
C VAL A 208 -10.44 2.21 -7.22
N SER A 209 -9.21 2.63 -6.98
CA SER A 209 -8.28 2.96 -8.05
C SER A 209 -7.75 1.74 -8.79
N LEU A 210 -7.70 0.57 -8.16
CA LEU A 210 -7.42 -0.72 -8.78
C LEU A 210 -8.54 -1.12 -9.74
N MET A 211 -9.82 -1.09 -9.28
CA MET A 211 -10.99 -1.43 -10.12
C MET A 211 -11.02 -0.61 -11.42
N ASN A 212 -10.59 0.66 -11.37
CA ASN A 212 -10.54 1.55 -12.53
C ASN A 212 -9.28 1.38 -13.41
N ALA A 213 -8.36 0.49 -13.05
CA ALA A 213 -7.08 0.32 -13.73
C ALA A 213 -6.94 -1.04 -14.43
N VAL A 214 -7.92 -1.92 -14.29
CA VAL A 214 -7.92 -3.29 -14.81
C VAL A 214 -9.09 -3.51 -15.77
N ASP A 215 -9.06 -4.61 -16.52
CA ASP A 215 -10.14 -4.97 -17.45
C ASP A 215 -11.33 -5.58 -16.71
N VAL A 216 -11.06 -6.32 -15.63
CA VAL A 216 -12.08 -6.97 -14.78
C VAL A 216 -11.77 -6.70 -13.32
N GLY A 217 -12.56 -5.84 -12.70
CA GLY A 217 -12.48 -5.54 -11.27
C GLY A 217 -13.32 -6.53 -10.44
N ILE A 218 -12.71 -7.13 -9.43
CA ILE A 218 -13.34 -8.12 -8.56
C ILE A 218 -13.31 -7.61 -7.11
N ALA A 219 -14.48 -7.43 -6.51
CA ALA A 219 -14.58 -7.09 -5.09
C ALA A 219 -14.73 -8.37 -4.25
N MET A 220 -14.00 -8.44 -3.14
CA MET A 220 -14.19 -9.49 -2.14
C MET A 220 -15.57 -9.36 -1.48
N GLY A 221 -16.19 -10.47 -1.09
CA GLY A 221 -17.50 -10.50 -0.44
C GLY A 221 -17.57 -9.69 0.87
N ASN A 222 -16.45 -9.54 1.57
CA ASN A 222 -16.32 -8.68 2.76
C ASN A 222 -15.98 -7.21 2.45
N ALA A 223 -15.86 -6.83 1.18
CA ALA A 223 -15.63 -5.44 0.78
C ALA A 223 -16.84 -4.53 1.11
N PRO A 224 -16.63 -3.23 1.31
CA PRO A 224 -17.74 -2.29 1.50
C PRO A 224 -18.56 -2.13 0.21
N ASP A 225 -19.84 -1.78 0.37
CA ASP A 225 -20.80 -1.72 -0.74
C ASP A 225 -20.35 -0.77 -1.87
N TYR A 226 -19.77 0.38 -1.54
CA TYR A 226 -19.26 1.33 -2.54
C TYR A 226 -18.13 0.76 -3.42
N LEU A 227 -17.37 -0.25 -2.95
CA LEU A 227 -16.38 -0.94 -3.77
C LEU A 227 -17.05 -2.02 -4.63
N LYS A 228 -18.00 -2.78 -4.04
CA LYS A 228 -18.79 -3.78 -4.78
C LYS A 228 -19.55 -3.15 -5.94
N ASP A 229 -20.11 -1.95 -5.75
CA ASP A 229 -20.82 -1.19 -6.79
C ASP A 229 -19.94 -0.78 -7.98
N LYS A 230 -18.62 -0.82 -7.81
CA LYS A 230 -17.63 -0.46 -8.85
C LYS A 230 -16.94 -1.68 -9.48
N ALA A 231 -17.16 -2.86 -8.91
CA ALA A 231 -16.57 -4.09 -9.40
C ALA A 231 -17.46 -4.72 -10.47
N ASP A 232 -16.84 -5.40 -11.42
CA ASP A 232 -17.54 -6.19 -12.44
C ASP A 232 -18.08 -7.50 -11.87
N TYR A 233 -17.44 -7.99 -10.80
CA TYR A 233 -17.83 -9.23 -10.12
C TYR A 233 -17.59 -9.11 -8.60
N VAL A 234 -18.48 -9.70 -7.80
CA VAL A 234 -18.31 -9.83 -6.35
C VAL A 234 -18.10 -11.30 -6.03
N THR A 235 -16.95 -11.63 -5.52
CA THR A 235 -16.61 -13.02 -5.12
C THR A 235 -16.98 -13.28 -3.65
N ASP A 236 -16.65 -14.47 -3.14
CA ASP A 236 -16.86 -14.84 -1.75
C ASP A 236 -15.99 -14.02 -0.78
N THR A 237 -16.24 -14.17 0.51
CA THR A 237 -15.47 -13.48 1.56
C THR A 237 -14.10 -14.10 1.74
N VAL A 238 -13.21 -13.40 2.46
CA VAL A 238 -11.88 -13.91 2.81
C VAL A 238 -11.95 -15.21 3.62
N ASP A 239 -12.99 -15.39 4.45
CA ASP A 239 -13.21 -16.58 5.27
C ASP A 239 -13.76 -17.77 4.46
N HIS A 240 -14.17 -17.55 3.22
CA HIS A 240 -14.70 -18.55 2.28
C HIS A 240 -13.88 -18.60 0.99
N ASP A 241 -12.57 -18.40 1.11
CA ASP A 241 -11.62 -18.53 0.00
C ASP A 241 -11.99 -17.72 -1.26
N GLY A 242 -12.50 -16.48 -1.09
CA GLY A 242 -13.01 -15.65 -2.19
C GLY A 242 -12.02 -15.45 -3.33
N VAL A 243 -10.70 -15.47 -3.07
CA VAL A 243 -9.69 -15.41 -4.15
C VAL A 243 -9.73 -16.67 -5.01
N VAL A 244 -9.87 -17.87 -4.40
CA VAL A 244 -9.99 -19.14 -5.13
C VAL A 244 -11.26 -19.13 -5.96
N ALA A 245 -12.40 -18.80 -5.34
CA ALA A 245 -13.69 -18.73 -6.01
C ALA A 245 -13.66 -17.78 -7.22
N ALA A 246 -12.96 -16.65 -7.12
CA ALA A 246 -12.79 -15.73 -8.24
C ALA A 246 -11.98 -16.36 -9.38
N LEU A 247 -10.85 -16.99 -9.08
CA LEU A 247 -10.01 -17.63 -10.10
C LEU A 247 -10.73 -18.78 -10.80
N GLU A 248 -11.49 -19.59 -10.07
CA GLU A 248 -12.34 -20.65 -10.63
C GLU A 248 -13.46 -20.10 -11.51
N HIS A 249 -14.15 -19.03 -11.04
CA HIS A 249 -15.25 -18.41 -11.79
C HIS A 249 -14.83 -17.95 -13.18
N PHE A 250 -13.62 -17.42 -13.31
CA PHE A 250 -13.08 -16.93 -14.57
C PHE A 250 -12.28 -18.01 -15.35
N GLY A 251 -12.22 -19.25 -14.85
CA GLY A 251 -11.52 -20.37 -15.51
C GLY A 251 -10.00 -20.17 -15.58
N LEU A 252 -9.43 -19.52 -14.56
CA LEU A 252 -8.00 -19.20 -14.49
C LEU A 252 -7.20 -20.29 -13.77
N ILE A 253 -7.89 -21.12 -12.99
CA ILE A 253 -7.39 -22.36 -12.35
C ILE A 253 -8.41 -23.47 -12.53
#